data_64867acab4d4446ba08a6b3549d856db
#
_entry.id   64867acab4d4446ba08a6b3549d856db
#
_cell.length_a   1.000
_cell.length_b   1.000
_cell.length_c   1.000
_cell.angle_alpha   90.00
_cell.angle_beta   90.00
_cell.angle_gamma   90.00
#
_symmetry.space_group_name_H-M   'P 1'
#
loop_
_entity.id
_entity.type
_entity.pdbx_description
1 polymer ?
#
loop_
_entity_poly.entity_id
_entity_poly.type
_entity_poly.pdbx_seq_one_letter_code
_entity_poly.pdbx_strand_id
1 'polypeptide(L)' 'MLGGKQIVLTRMRTGQSGTVVQIQGGHGLVNRLSALGVRPGKRITKVSSMLMRGPVTIQVDRAQVAIGFGMANRVVVELD' A
#
# COMPACT_ATOMS: atom_id res chain seq x y z
N MET A 1 14.95 -9.64 -15.59
CA MET A 1 15.24 -9.98 -14.25
C MET A 1 14.02 -10.20 -13.40
N LEU A 2 14.20 -10.83 -12.35
CA LEU A 2 13.10 -11.24 -11.51
C LEU A 2 12.49 -10.06 -10.77
N GLY A 3 11.22 -10.13 -10.48
CA GLY A 3 10.55 -9.14 -9.68
C GLY A 3 11.06 -9.13 -8.25
N GLY A 4 10.75 -8.08 -7.53
CA GLY A 4 11.11 -7.98 -6.14
C GLY A 4 10.23 -8.85 -5.25
N LYS A 5 10.54 -8.80 -3.96
CA LYS A 5 9.77 -9.52 -2.98
C LYS A 5 8.39 -8.90 -2.83
N GLN A 6 7.37 -9.74 -2.73
CA GLN A 6 5.99 -9.30 -2.52
C GLN A 6 5.64 -9.40 -1.05
N ILE A 7 5.13 -8.31 -0.49
CA ILE A 7 4.66 -8.28 0.89
C ILE A 7 3.42 -7.41 0.98
N VAL A 8 2.66 -7.56 2.06
CA VAL A 8 1.53 -6.67 2.29
C VAL A 8 2.04 -5.33 2.81
N LEU A 9 1.29 -4.27 2.52
CA LEU A 9 1.68 -2.90 2.85
C LEU A 9 2.01 -2.72 4.32
N THR A 10 1.27 -3.37 5.21
CA THR A 10 1.50 -3.25 6.64
C THR A 10 2.87 -3.77 7.07
N ARG A 11 3.48 -4.63 6.26
CA ARG A 11 4.80 -5.20 6.57
C ARG A 11 5.95 -4.46 5.93
N MET A 12 5.67 -3.47 5.11
CA MET A 12 6.72 -2.62 4.56
C MET A 12 7.35 -1.81 5.68
N ARG A 13 8.63 -1.54 5.55
CA ARG A 13 9.32 -0.64 6.47
C ARG A 13 9.16 0.79 6.00
N THR A 14 9.18 1.72 6.95
CA THR A 14 9.17 3.14 6.61
C THR A 14 10.34 3.45 5.68
N GLY A 15 10.02 4.15 4.61
CA GLY A 15 11.00 4.52 3.58
C GLY A 15 11.09 3.54 2.42
N GLN A 16 10.54 2.34 2.56
CA GLN A 16 10.54 1.40 1.44
C GLN A 16 9.54 1.82 0.38
N SER A 17 9.90 1.54 -0.87
CA SER A 17 9.04 1.79 -2.01
C SER A 17 8.80 0.50 -2.78
N GLY A 18 7.73 0.49 -3.53
CA GLY A 18 7.40 -0.65 -4.36
C GLY A 18 6.18 -0.34 -5.21
N THR A 19 5.75 -1.34 -5.96
CA THR A 19 4.62 -1.23 -6.86
C THR A 19 3.48 -2.11 -6.37
N VAL A 20 2.28 -1.55 -6.29
CA VAL A 20 1.10 -2.32 -5.92
C VAL A 20 0.86 -3.36 -7.02
N VAL A 21 0.75 -4.63 -6.63
CA VAL A 21 0.51 -5.70 -7.60
C VAL A 21 -0.85 -6.33 -7.45
N GLN A 22 -1.46 -6.23 -6.26
CA GLN A 22 -2.76 -6.85 -6.02
C GLN A 22 -3.43 -6.21 -4.82
N ILE A 23 -4.75 -6.15 -4.87
CA ILE A 23 -5.56 -5.77 -3.72
C ILE A 23 -6.47 -6.96 -3.43
N GLN A 24 -6.35 -7.51 -2.23
CA GLN A 24 -7.09 -8.71 -1.83
C GLN A 24 -8.40 -8.30 -1.18
N GLY A 25 -9.45 -8.20 -2.00
CA GLY A 25 -10.75 -7.80 -1.47
C GLY A 25 -11.77 -7.61 -2.58
N GLY A 26 -12.99 -7.31 -2.19
CA GLY A 26 -14.09 -7.11 -3.12
C GLY A 26 -14.06 -5.73 -3.75
N HIS A 27 -15.06 -5.48 -4.61
CA HIS A 27 -15.14 -4.24 -5.37
C HIS A 27 -15.19 -2.99 -4.49
N GLY A 28 -15.87 -3.08 -3.35
CA GLY A 28 -15.95 -1.93 -2.45
C GLY A 28 -14.60 -1.48 -1.94
N LEU A 29 -13.76 -2.43 -1.55
CA LEU A 29 -12.41 -2.14 -1.07
C LEU A 29 -11.55 -1.62 -2.21
N VAL A 30 -11.58 -2.29 -3.36
CA VAL A 30 -10.81 -1.89 -4.53
C VAL A 30 -11.16 -0.48 -4.96
N ASN A 31 -12.46 -0.17 -5.00
CA ASN A 31 -12.91 1.16 -5.39
C ASN A 31 -12.46 2.24 -4.39
N ARG A 32 -12.52 1.92 -3.12
CA ARG A 32 -12.09 2.84 -2.06
C ARG A 32 -10.61 3.18 -2.19
N LEU A 33 -9.80 2.15 -2.34
CA LEU A 33 -8.35 2.33 -2.48
C LEU A 33 -8.02 3.03 -3.79
N SER A 34 -8.71 2.69 -4.86
CA SER A 34 -8.51 3.33 -6.16
C SER A 34 -8.79 4.83 -6.10
N ALA A 35 -9.81 5.22 -5.34
CA ALA A 35 -10.12 6.64 -5.16
C ALA A 35 -8.98 7.39 -4.46
N LEU A 36 -8.18 6.70 -3.68
CA LEU A 36 -7.00 7.27 -3.03
C LEU A 36 -5.75 7.16 -3.91
N GLY A 37 -5.87 6.60 -5.10
CA GLY A 37 -4.74 6.41 -6.00
C GLY A 37 -4.03 5.08 -5.82
N VAL A 38 -4.55 4.21 -4.96
CA VAL A 38 -3.90 2.92 -4.68
C VAL A 38 -4.56 1.84 -5.50
N ARG A 39 -3.84 1.37 -6.52
CA ARG A 39 -4.33 0.33 -7.42
C ARG A 39 -3.15 -0.37 -8.08
N PRO A 40 -3.37 -1.57 -8.63
CA PRO A 40 -2.28 -2.32 -9.25
C PRO A 40 -1.57 -1.48 -10.32
N GLY A 41 -0.26 -1.53 -10.29
CA GLY A 41 0.59 -0.75 -11.18
C GLY A 41 1.07 0.56 -10.60
N LYS A 42 0.51 1.01 -9.49
CA LYS A 42 0.93 2.27 -8.87
C LYS A 42 2.13 2.05 -7.97
N ARG A 43 3.07 2.98 -8.07
CA ARG A 43 4.23 2.99 -7.20
C ARG A 43 3.91 3.76 -5.92
N ILE A 44 4.28 3.21 -4.80
CA ILE A 44 4.04 3.82 -3.50
C ILE A 44 5.29 3.76 -2.63
N THR A 45 5.35 4.65 -1.65
CA THR A 45 6.40 4.66 -0.64
C THR A 45 5.75 4.71 0.73
N LYS A 46 6.17 3.85 1.64
CA LYS A 46 5.64 3.88 2.99
C LYS A 46 6.31 5.00 3.77
N VAL A 47 5.52 5.94 4.26
CA VAL A 47 6.00 7.12 4.98
C VAL A 47 6.05 6.85 6.46
N SER A 48 4.99 6.29 7.02
CA SER A 48 4.93 6.01 8.44
C SER A 48 3.83 5.00 8.74
N SER A 49 3.88 4.45 9.94
CA SER A 49 2.76 3.67 10.47
C SER A 49 2.61 3.98 11.94
N MET A 50 1.35 4.00 12.37
CA MET A 50 1.04 4.21 13.77
C MET A 50 1.24 2.93 14.54
N LEU A 51 1.52 3.06 15.83
CA LEU A 51 1.59 1.90 16.72
C LEU A 51 0.20 1.28 16.89
N MET A 52 0.18 0.04 17.32
CA MET A 52 -1.06 -0.64 17.72
C MET A 52 -2.08 -0.74 16.57
N ARG A 53 -1.61 -1.07 15.37
CA ARG A 53 -2.48 -1.25 14.21
C ARG A 53 -3.21 0.00 13.76
N GLY A 54 -2.58 1.15 13.98
CA GLY A 54 -3.12 2.39 13.48
C GLY A 54 -2.92 2.56 11.99
N PRO A 55 -3.38 3.68 11.44
CA PRO A 55 -3.27 3.92 9.99
C PRO A 55 -1.84 3.90 9.49
N VAL A 56 -1.71 3.49 8.24
CA VAL A 56 -0.43 3.50 7.52
C VAL A 56 -0.47 4.67 6.56
N THR A 57 0.53 5.53 6.62
CA THR A 57 0.64 6.66 5.70
C THR A 57 1.58 6.29 4.57
N ILE A 58 1.13 6.48 3.35
CA ILE A 58 1.94 6.22 2.17
C ILE A 58 1.96 7.45 1.28
N GLN A 59 2.98 7.52 0.44
CA GLN A 59 3.04 8.52 -0.61
C GLN A 59 2.69 7.86 -1.93
N VAL A 60 1.70 8.44 -2.61
CA VAL A 60 1.24 8.01 -3.92
C VAL A 60 1.25 9.25 -4.80
N ASP A 61 1.99 9.20 -5.91
CA ASP A 61 2.16 10.36 -6.76
C ASP A 61 2.74 11.51 -5.92
N ARG A 62 2.04 12.62 -5.84
CA ARG A 62 2.51 13.78 -5.06
C ARG A 62 1.71 13.98 -3.77
N ALA A 63 0.94 12.98 -3.38
CA ALA A 63 0.08 13.09 -2.22
C ALA A 63 0.44 12.07 -1.18
N GLN A 64 0.18 12.41 0.07
CA GLN A 64 0.26 11.45 1.16
C GLN A 64 -1.14 11.08 1.57
N VAL A 65 -1.40 9.79 1.72
CA VAL A 65 -2.70 9.31 2.13
C VAL A 65 -2.54 8.35 3.30
N ALA A 66 -3.49 8.41 4.22
CA ALA A 66 -3.52 7.51 5.36
C ALA A 66 -4.53 6.40 5.07
N ILE A 67 -4.09 5.16 5.24
CA ILE A 67 -4.92 3.99 4.96
C ILE A 67 -5.08 3.22 6.25
N GLY A 68 -6.33 2.90 6.60
CA GLY A 68 -6.60 2.10 7.78
C GLY A 68 -5.86 0.77 7.74
N PHE A 69 -5.48 0.26 8.91
CA PHE A 69 -4.69 -0.96 9.01
C PHE A 69 -5.34 -2.13 8.27
N GLY A 70 -6.65 -2.30 8.43
CA GLY A 70 -7.36 -3.41 7.79
C GLY A 70 -7.29 -3.36 6.27
N MET A 71 -7.39 -2.15 5.70
CA MET A 71 -7.27 -1.99 4.25
C MET A 71 -5.83 -2.17 3.80
N ALA A 72 -4.89 -1.59 4.53
CA ALA A 72 -3.47 -1.69 4.20
C ALA A 72 -3.00 -3.15 4.21
N ASN A 73 -3.57 -3.95 5.08
CA ASN A 73 -3.22 -5.36 5.19
C ASN A 73 -3.68 -6.18 3.98
N ARG A 74 -4.46 -5.60 3.10
CA ARG A 74 -4.95 -6.25 1.89
C ARG A 74 -4.28 -5.76 0.61
N VAL A 75 -3.33 -4.86 0.74
CA VAL A 75 -2.58 -4.33 -0.40
C VAL A 75 -1.26 -5.08 -0.49
N VAL A 76 -1.05 -5.77 -1.61
CA VAL A 76 0.19 -6.51 -1.85
C VAL A 76 1.09 -5.66 -2.72
N VAL A 77 2.32 -5.47 -2.26
CA VAL A 77 3.30 -4.61 -2.90
C VAL A 77 4.53 -5.43 -3.27
N GLU A 78 5.02 -5.21 -4.47
CA GLU A 78 6.30 -5.78 -4.88
C GLU A 78 7.37 -4.74 -4.61
N LEU A 79 8.27 -5.06 -3.70
CA LEU A 79 9.34 -4.13 -3.32
C LEU A 79 10.33 -3.90 -4.44
N ASP A 80 10.92 -2.72 -4.47
CA ASP A 80 11.95 -2.37 -5.43
C ASP A 80 13.20 -3.25 -5.28
#